data_ae318969ff10784a2ef38f27eedfbd28
#
_entry.id   ae318969ff10784a2ef38f27eedfbd28
#
_cell.length_a   1.000
_cell.length_b   1.000
_cell.length_c   1.000
_cell.angle_alpha   90.00
_cell.angle_beta   90.00
_cell.angle_gamma   90.00
#
_symmetry.space_group_name_H-M   'P 1'
#
loop_
_entity.id
_entity.type
_entity.pdbx_description
1 polymer ?
#
loop_
_entity_poly.entity_id
_entity_poly.type
_entity_poly.pdbx_seq_one_letter_code
_entity_poly.pdbx_strand_id
1 'polypeptide(L)'
;MQIEKTEFESTIDKYADILLRCAYTYCGDLGYAEDAVQETFLKYLKKNPRFDKEEQKKTWLVKTVIRISKDFTKSFWHRKKTAIDEFVVDEDDPLAECEIWEDVNSLPPKYRIIIELYFHEGYTIEEIAAIIGVSKSTVGDRLTKAKKLLNDLYKEV
;
A
#
# COMPACT_ATOMS: atom_id res chain seq x y z
N MET A 1 3.01 -13.84 26.51
CA MET A 1 4.38 -14.18 26.08
C MET A 1 4.88 -13.13 25.11
N GLN A 2 6.06 -12.62 25.39
CA GLN A 2 6.70 -11.67 24.48
C GLN A 2 7.37 -12.42 23.33
N ILE A 3 7.43 -11.78 22.17
CA ILE A 3 8.17 -12.29 21.04
C ILE A 3 9.64 -12.26 21.42
N GLU A 4 10.36 -13.34 21.15
CA GLU A 4 11.78 -13.39 21.43
C GLU A 4 12.51 -12.36 20.58
N LYS A 5 13.55 -11.74 21.15
CA LYS A 5 14.34 -10.71 20.48
C LYS A 5 14.89 -11.17 19.13
N THR A 6 15.39 -12.40 19.07
CA THR A 6 15.93 -13.00 17.85
C THR A 6 14.85 -13.20 16.78
N GLU A 7 13.66 -13.62 17.18
CA GLU A 7 12.53 -13.77 16.26
C GLU A 7 12.08 -12.43 15.72
N PHE A 8 12.01 -11.42 16.59
CA PHE A 8 11.64 -10.07 16.20
C PHE A 8 12.64 -9.47 15.21
N GLU A 9 13.92 -9.58 15.50
CA GLU A 9 14.99 -9.08 14.62
C GLU A 9 14.96 -9.80 13.26
N SER A 10 14.75 -11.11 13.26
CA SER A 10 14.63 -11.90 12.04
C SER A 10 13.42 -11.46 11.21
N THR A 11 12.31 -11.17 11.87
CA THR A 11 11.10 -10.68 11.20
C THR A 11 11.33 -9.32 10.54
N ILE A 12 12.01 -8.40 11.24
CA ILE A 12 12.38 -7.10 10.68
C ILE A 12 13.26 -7.28 9.45
N ASP A 13 14.33 -8.07 9.58
CA ASP A 13 15.27 -8.29 8.48
C ASP A 13 14.60 -8.88 7.24
N LYS A 14 13.66 -9.78 7.46
CA LYS A 14 12.96 -10.47 6.36
C LYS A 14 11.93 -9.61 5.65
N TYR A 15 11.20 -8.78 6.39
CA TYR A 15 10.01 -8.10 5.85
C TYR A 15 10.12 -6.59 5.75
N ALA A 16 11.15 -5.96 6.31
CA ALA A 16 11.26 -4.50 6.31
C ALA A 16 11.19 -3.91 4.89
N ASP A 17 11.90 -4.49 3.94
CA ASP A 17 11.94 -3.98 2.56
C ASP A 17 10.58 -4.10 1.87
N ILE A 18 9.91 -5.23 2.04
CA ILE A 18 8.58 -5.48 1.46
C ILE A 18 7.56 -4.47 2.01
N LEU A 19 7.58 -4.30 3.33
CA LEU A 19 6.66 -3.38 4.01
C LEU A 19 6.95 -1.93 3.61
N LEU A 20 8.22 -1.56 3.48
CA LEU A 20 8.60 -0.23 3.06
C LEU A 20 8.12 0.07 1.63
N ARG A 21 8.28 -0.91 0.71
CA ARG A 21 7.76 -0.76 -0.66
C ARG A 21 6.26 -0.57 -0.68
N CYS A 22 5.52 -1.39 0.06
CA CYS A 22 4.07 -1.27 0.13
C CYS A 22 3.64 0.08 0.70
N ALA A 23 4.27 0.51 1.79
CA ALA A 23 3.98 1.79 2.42
C ALA A 23 4.31 2.97 1.50
N TYR A 24 5.49 2.94 0.89
CA TYR A 24 5.93 3.99 -0.04
C TYR A 24 5.03 4.06 -1.27
N THR A 25 4.66 2.89 -1.82
CA THR A 25 3.75 2.81 -2.95
C THR A 25 2.43 3.48 -2.65
N TYR A 26 1.94 3.34 -1.42
CA TYR A 26 0.68 3.93 -0.99
C TYR A 26 0.83 5.41 -0.60
N CYS A 27 1.83 5.74 0.21
CA CYS A 27 2.02 7.10 0.76
C CYS A 27 2.65 8.07 -0.24
N GLY A 28 3.55 7.59 -1.08
CA GLY A 28 4.32 8.45 -1.98
C GLY A 28 5.36 9.32 -1.28
N ASP A 29 5.59 9.11 0.01
CA ASP A 29 6.53 9.87 0.83
C ASP A 29 7.33 8.91 1.70
N LEU A 30 8.65 8.99 1.64
CA LEU A 30 9.54 8.06 2.35
C LEU A 30 9.42 8.19 3.86
N GLY A 31 9.30 9.41 4.38
CA GLY A 31 9.17 9.64 5.82
C GLY A 31 7.92 8.99 6.40
N TYR A 32 6.77 9.18 5.75
CA TYR A 32 5.53 8.53 6.17
C TYR A 32 5.60 7.02 6.01
N ALA A 33 6.25 6.54 4.95
CA ALA A 33 6.41 5.10 4.73
C ALA A 33 7.26 4.46 5.84
N GLU A 34 8.35 5.10 6.22
CA GLU A 34 9.20 4.62 7.32
C GLU A 34 8.44 4.59 8.65
N ASP A 35 7.67 5.64 8.93
CA ASP A 35 6.84 5.71 10.13
C ASP A 35 5.79 4.59 10.14
N ALA A 36 5.17 4.31 9.01
CA ALA A 36 4.19 3.24 8.88
C ALA A 36 4.82 1.87 9.13
N VAL A 37 6.02 1.64 8.64
CA VAL A 37 6.76 0.39 8.86
C VAL A 37 7.11 0.22 10.34
N GLN A 38 7.61 1.27 10.98
CA GLN A 38 7.93 1.26 12.41
C GLN A 38 6.69 0.93 13.24
N GLU A 39 5.58 1.59 12.95
CA GLU A 39 4.32 1.36 13.66
C GLU A 39 3.82 -0.06 13.45
N THR A 40 4.00 -0.62 12.25
CA THR A 40 3.63 -2.00 11.95
C THR A 40 4.40 -2.98 12.83
N PHE A 41 5.72 -2.81 12.95
CA PHE A 41 6.54 -3.68 13.78
C PHE A 41 6.24 -3.50 15.28
N LEU A 42 5.92 -2.27 15.72
CA LEU A 42 5.48 -2.03 17.10
C LEU A 42 4.17 -2.75 17.39
N LYS A 43 3.22 -2.75 16.48
CA LYS A 43 1.98 -3.50 16.61
C LYS A 43 2.23 -5.01 16.64
N TYR A 44 3.13 -5.49 15.80
CA TYR A 44 3.52 -6.88 15.78
C TYR A 44 4.10 -7.30 17.14
N LEU A 45 5.01 -6.52 17.68
CA LEU A 45 5.63 -6.77 18.97
C LEU A 45 4.58 -6.77 20.10
N LYS A 46 3.69 -5.79 20.10
CA LYS A 46 2.70 -5.59 21.14
C LYS A 46 1.59 -6.65 21.13
N LYS A 47 1.07 -6.97 19.95
CA LYS A 47 -0.02 -7.94 19.80
C LYS A 47 0.46 -9.38 19.84
N ASN A 48 1.72 -9.63 19.50
CA ASN A 48 2.30 -10.96 19.47
C ASN A 48 1.36 -11.97 18.76
N PRO A 49 0.94 -11.69 17.52
CA PRO A 49 0.03 -12.60 16.83
C PRO A 49 0.71 -13.93 16.54
N ARG A 50 -0.06 -15.01 16.55
CA ARG A 50 0.45 -16.33 16.24
C ARG A 50 -0.03 -16.78 14.88
N PHE A 51 0.86 -17.43 14.13
CA PHE A 51 0.58 -17.88 12.79
C PHE A 51 0.99 -19.34 12.65
N ASP A 52 0.18 -20.11 11.91
CA ASP A 52 0.49 -21.51 11.60
C ASP A 52 1.51 -21.58 10.46
N LYS A 53 1.51 -20.59 9.56
CA LYS A 53 2.37 -20.54 8.39
C LYS A 53 3.03 -19.17 8.26
N GLU A 54 4.24 -19.17 7.68
CA GLU A 54 4.99 -17.93 7.44
C GLU A 54 4.25 -16.99 6.50
N GLU A 55 3.50 -17.51 5.53
CA GLU A 55 2.68 -16.72 4.61
C GLU A 55 1.62 -15.89 5.33
N GLN A 56 1.03 -16.44 6.39
CA GLN A 56 0.04 -15.74 7.19
C GLN A 56 0.67 -14.54 7.91
N LYS A 57 1.89 -14.70 8.40
CA LYS A 57 2.66 -13.64 9.03
C LYS A 57 2.93 -12.51 8.06
N LYS A 58 3.41 -12.83 6.86
CA LYS A 58 3.65 -11.87 5.79
C LYS A 58 2.38 -11.09 5.46
N THR A 59 1.28 -11.80 5.27
CA THR A 59 -0.02 -11.19 4.93
C THR A 59 -0.50 -10.26 6.04
N TRP A 60 -0.36 -10.67 7.29
CA TRP A 60 -0.73 -9.84 8.44
C TRP A 60 0.07 -8.54 8.47
N LEU A 61 1.37 -8.63 8.25
CA LEU A 61 2.27 -7.46 8.23
C LEU A 61 1.93 -6.53 7.06
N VAL A 62 1.74 -7.07 5.86
CA VAL A 62 1.38 -6.30 4.67
C VAL A 62 0.03 -5.60 4.87
N LYS A 63 -0.96 -6.32 5.36
CA LYS A 63 -2.28 -5.77 5.65
C LYS A 63 -2.19 -4.62 6.66
N THR A 64 -1.40 -4.82 7.70
CA THR A 64 -1.23 -3.83 8.77
C THR A 64 -0.54 -2.57 8.24
N VAL A 65 0.56 -2.70 7.50
CA VAL A 65 1.28 -1.53 6.96
C VAL A 65 0.43 -0.75 5.97
N ILE A 66 -0.36 -1.43 5.15
CA ILE A 66 -1.25 -0.75 4.19
C ILE A 66 -2.34 0.02 4.93
N ARG A 67 -2.93 -0.57 5.96
CA ARG A 67 -3.95 0.09 6.78
C ARG A 67 -3.40 1.36 7.44
N ILE A 68 -2.21 1.28 8.02
CA ILE A 68 -1.55 2.42 8.65
C ILE A 68 -1.20 3.48 7.60
N SER A 69 -0.67 3.07 6.45
CA SER A 69 -0.35 3.97 5.35
C SER A 69 -1.58 4.71 4.84
N LYS A 70 -2.70 3.99 4.75
CA LYS A 70 -3.98 4.55 4.35
C LYS A 70 -4.44 5.64 5.32
N ASP A 71 -4.34 5.37 6.62
CA ASP A 71 -4.72 6.33 7.67
C ASP A 71 -3.83 7.58 7.63
N PHE A 72 -2.53 7.43 7.45
CA PHE A 72 -1.60 8.54 7.32
C PHE A 72 -1.93 9.39 6.07
N THR A 73 -2.21 8.74 4.96
CA THR A 73 -2.54 9.39 3.70
C THR A 73 -3.85 10.18 3.82
N LYS A 74 -4.87 9.61 4.44
CA LYS A 74 -6.13 10.30 4.70
C LYS A 74 -5.92 11.54 5.57
N SER A 75 -5.14 11.41 6.64
CA SER A 75 -4.84 12.51 7.54
C SER A 75 -4.10 13.63 6.82
N PHE A 76 -3.11 13.29 6.01
CA PHE A 76 -2.34 14.25 5.20
C PHE A 76 -3.23 14.97 4.19
N TRP A 77 -4.03 14.24 3.43
CA TRP A 77 -4.93 14.82 2.44
C TRP A 77 -6.03 15.67 3.08
N HIS A 78 -6.52 15.27 4.25
CA HIS A 78 -7.51 16.05 4.99
C HIS A 78 -6.94 17.40 5.44
N ARG A 79 -5.70 17.42 5.94
CA ARG A 79 -5.01 18.67 6.31
C ARG A 79 -4.75 19.55 5.09
N LYS A 80 -4.39 18.95 3.97
CA LYS A 80 -4.14 19.66 2.72
C LYS A 80 -5.43 20.25 2.14
N LYS A 81 -6.55 19.53 2.28
CA LYS A 81 -7.87 20.00 1.88
C LYS A 81 -8.34 21.21 2.67
N THR A 82 -8.03 21.26 3.98
CA THR A 82 -8.38 22.39 4.82
C THR A 82 -7.47 23.60 4.59
N ALA A 83 -6.26 23.39 4.12
CA ALA A 83 -5.31 24.47 3.83
C ALA A 83 -5.45 25.04 2.40
N ILE A 84 -6.01 24.25 1.46
CA ILE A 84 -6.16 24.61 0.06
C ILE A 84 -7.57 24.26 -0.39
N ASP A 85 -8.52 25.13 -0.09
CA ASP A 85 -9.94 24.95 -0.43
C ASP A 85 -10.22 24.85 -1.95
N GLU A 86 -9.21 25.03 -2.79
CA GLU A 86 -9.39 25.11 -4.24
C GLU A 86 -8.95 23.85 -5.01
N PHE A 87 -8.33 22.87 -4.34
CA PHE A 87 -7.93 21.63 -4.99
C PHE A 87 -8.78 20.47 -4.51
N VAL A 88 -9.96 20.31 -5.10
CA VAL A 88 -10.68 19.05 -5.00
C VAL A 88 -9.97 18.09 -5.94
N VAL A 89 -8.99 17.36 -5.41
CA VAL A 89 -8.52 16.16 -6.09
C VAL A 89 -9.62 15.13 -5.89
N ASP A 90 -10.40 14.91 -6.94
CA ASP A 90 -11.35 13.82 -6.97
C ASP A 90 -10.52 12.53 -6.89
N GLU A 91 -10.53 11.86 -5.73
CA GLU A 91 -9.83 10.59 -5.54
C GLU A 91 -10.29 9.53 -6.55
N ASP A 92 -11.45 9.75 -7.16
CA ASP A 92 -12.03 8.83 -8.14
C ASP A 92 -11.74 9.23 -9.59
N ASP A 93 -11.12 10.38 -9.82
CA ASP A 93 -10.74 10.78 -11.18
C ASP A 93 -9.25 10.51 -11.44
N PRO A 94 -8.92 9.39 -12.09
CA PRO A 94 -7.53 9.08 -12.43
C PRO A 94 -6.97 9.98 -13.53
N LEU A 95 -7.84 10.77 -14.20
CA LEU A 95 -7.42 11.63 -15.31
C LEU A 95 -6.84 12.96 -14.83
N ALA A 96 -7.18 13.41 -13.62
CA ALA A 96 -6.68 14.66 -13.06
C ALA A 96 -5.16 14.69 -12.90
N GLU A 97 -4.52 13.51 -12.85
CA GLU A 97 -3.07 13.38 -12.68
C GLU A 97 -2.38 12.78 -13.91
N CYS A 98 -3.12 12.46 -14.97
CA CYS A 98 -2.59 11.75 -16.15
C CYS A 98 -1.49 12.51 -16.90
N GLU A 99 -1.44 13.82 -16.80
CA GLU A 99 -0.49 14.64 -17.55
C GLU A 99 0.95 14.50 -17.07
N ILE A 100 1.14 13.98 -15.85
CA ILE A 100 2.45 13.88 -15.21
C ILE A 100 2.88 12.45 -14.90
N TRP A 101 2.13 11.45 -15.38
CA TRP A 101 2.46 10.06 -15.11
C TRP A 101 3.56 9.56 -16.05
N GLU A 102 4.76 9.42 -15.51
CA GLU A 102 5.90 8.89 -16.25
C GLU A 102 6.11 7.39 -16.04
N ASP A 103 5.59 6.87 -14.91
CA ASP A 103 5.73 5.45 -14.55
C ASP A 103 4.65 5.02 -13.55
N VAL A 104 4.78 3.80 -12.99
CA VAL A 104 3.85 3.24 -12.01
C VAL A 104 3.73 4.14 -10.77
N ASN A 105 4.81 4.81 -10.39
CA ASN A 105 4.84 5.67 -9.21
C ASN A 105 3.99 6.93 -9.38
N SER A 106 3.68 7.31 -10.61
CA SER A 106 2.83 8.45 -10.88
C SER A 106 1.34 8.12 -10.96
N LEU A 107 0.97 6.84 -10.87
CA LEU A 107 -0.43 6.43 -10.76
C LEU A 107 -1.00 6.81 -9.38
N PRO A 108 -2.32 7.06 -9.27
CA PRO A 108 -2.96 7.23 -7.97
C PRO A 108 -2.69 6.04 -7.03
N PRO A 109 -2.59 6.28 -5.73
CA PRO A 109 -2.24 5.23 -4.75
C PRO A 109 -3.10 3.97 -4.86
N LYS A 110 -4.39 4.11 -5.12
CA LYS A 110 -5.30 2.97 -5.22
C LYS A 110 -4.98 2.02 -6.37
N TYR A 111 -4.32 2.52 -7.42
CA TYR A 111 -3.87 1.69 -8.55
C TYR A 111 -2.47 1.18 -8.32
N ARG A 112 -1.58 2.01 -7.78
CA ARG A 112 -0.21 1.62 -7.49
C ARG A 112 -0.14 0.42 -6.56
N ILE A 113 -0.93 0.43 -5.48
CA ILE A 113 -0.89 -0.65 -4.49
C ILE A 113 -1.37 -1.98 -5.09
N ILE A 114 -2.35 -1.95 -5.97
CA ILE A 114 -2.85 -3.16 -6.63
C ILE A 114 -1.79 -3.73 -7.57
N ILE A 115 -1.10 -2.87 -8.32
CA ILE A 115 0.00 -3.30 -9.19
C ILE A 115 1.11 -3.93 -8.36
N GLU A 116 1.51 -3.29 -7.27
CA GLU A 116 2.55 -3.80 -6.38
C GLU A 116 2.19 -5.17 -5.82
N LEU A 117 0.97 -5.32 -5.29
CA LEU A 117 0.54 -6.57 -4.70
C LEU A 117 0.33 -7.69 -5.72
N TYR A 118 -0.20 -7.37 -6.87
CA TYR A 118 -0.50 -8.37 -7.90
C TYR A 118 0.75 -8.80 -8.68
N PHE A 119 1.51 -7.85 -9.22
CA PHE A 119 2.64 -8.15 -10.09
C PHE A 119 3.94 -8.38 -9.35
N HIS A 120 4.19 -7.62 -8.29
CA HIS A 120 5.45 -7.73 -7.56
C HIS A 120 5.39 -8.80 -6.48
N GLU A 121 4.34 -8.77 -5.64
CA GLU A 121 4.22 -9.70 -4.51
C GLU A 121 3.48 -11.00 -4.86
N GLY A 122 2.82 -11.05 -6.01
CA GLY A 122 2.17 -12.26 -6.50
C GLY A 122 0.88 -12.65 -5.83
N TYR A 123 0.19 -11.71 -5.18
CA TYR A 123 -1.10 -11.99 -4.56
C TYR A 123 -2.20 -12.14 -5.61
N THR A 124 -3.17 -13.00 -5.29
CA THR A 124 -4.38 -13.15 -6.10
C THR A 124 -5.32 -11.97 -5.86
N ILE A 125 -6.29 -11.79 -6.77
CA ILE A 125 -7.34 -10.76 -6.61
C ILE A 125 -8.08 -10.95 -5.28
N GLU A 126 -8.38 -12.19 -4.91
CA GLU A 126 -9.06 -12.49 -3.64
C GLU A 126 -8.22 -12.09 -2.43
N GLU A 127 -6.94 -12.39 -2.46
CA GLU A 127 -6.01 -12.03 -1.40
C GLU A 127 -5.87 -10.51 -1.27
N ILE A 128 -5.75 -9.82 -2.41
CA ILE A 128 -5.66 -8.35 -2.44
C ILE A 128 -6.92 -7.72 -1.86
N ALA A 129 -8.10 -8.23 -2.23
CA ALA A 129 -9.37 -7.74 -1.71
C ALA A 129 -9.41 -7.82 -0.18
N ALA A 130 -8.94 -8.93 0.38
CA ALA A 130 -8.86 -9.11 1.84
C ALA A 130 -7.83 -8.17 2.47
N ILE A 131 -6.68 -7.97 1.83
CA ILE A 131 -5.60 -7.11 2.33
C ILE A 131 -6.03 -5.65 2.40
N ILE A 132 -6.60 -5.12 1.30
CA ILE A 132 -6.95 -3.70 1.23
C ILE A 132 -8.38 -3.38 1.69
N GLY A 133 -9.18 -4.42 1.96
CA GLY A 133 -10.52 -4.24 2.54
C GLY A 133 -11.59 -3.77 1.56
N VAL A 134 -11.53 -4.23 0.32
CA VAL A 134 -12.55 -3.94 -0.71
C VAL A 134 -13.04 -5.25 -1.33
N SER A 135 -14.07 -5.17 -2.18
CA SER A 135 -14.60 -6.35 -2.86
C SER A 135 -13.67 -6.85 -3.97
N LYS A 136 -13.80 -8.11 -4.34
CA LYS A 136 -13.09 -8.70 -5.49
C LYS A 136 -13.38 -7.94 -6.77
N SER A 137 -14.62 -7.55 -6.98
CA SER A 137 -15.04 -6.76 -8.15
C SER A 137 -14.28 -5.45 -8.22
N THR A 138 -14.15 -4.77 -7.09
CA THR A 138 -13.41 -3.51 -7.01
C THR A 138 -11.94 -3.71 -7.38
N VAL A 139 -11.30 -4.77 -6.85
CA VAL A 139 -9.91 -5.09 -7.17
C VAL A 139 -9.76 -5.38 -8.67
N GLY A 140 -10.65 -6.20 -9.22
CA GLY A 140 -10.65 -6.54 -10.64
C GLY A 140 -10.77 -5.33 -11.53
N ASP A 141 -11.71 -4.45 -11.21
CA ASP A 141 -11.93 -3.20 -11.96
C ASP A 141 -10.73 -2.27 -11.87
N ARG A 142 -10.18 -2.11 -10.69
CA ARG A 142 -8.98 -1.28 -10.49
C ARG A 142 -7.76 -1.86 -11.20
N LEU A 143 -7.61 -3.18 -11.19
CA LEU A 143 -6.50 -3.84 -11.89
C LEU A 143 -6.61 -3.64 -13.40
N THR A 144 -7.82 -3.81 -13.96
CA THR A 144 -8.09 -3.58 -15.39
C THR A 144 -7.77 -2.14 -15.76
N LYS A 145 -8.23 -1.18 -14.95
CA LYS A 145 -7.99 0.24 -15.19
C LYS A 145 -6.51 0.60 -15.05
N ALA A 146 -5.84 0.04 -14.05
CA ALA A 146 -4.40 0.25 -13.87
C ALA A 146 -3.60 -0.24 -15.06
N LYS A 147 -3.92 -1.42 -15.58
CA LYS A 147 -3.28 -1.97 -16.79
C LYS A 147 -3.50 -1.06 -18.00
N LYS A 148 -4.71 -0.55 -18.14
CA LYS A 148 -5.04 0.37 -19.24
C LYS A 148 -4.23 1.66 -19.13
N LEU A 149 -4.15 2.25 -17.94
CA LEU A 149 -3.38 3.48 -17.72
C LEU A 149 -1.90 3.28 -18.03
N LEU A 150 -1.33 2.16 -17.61
CA LEU A 150 0.07 1.83 -17.92
C LEU A 150 0.27 1.61 -19.42
N ASN A 151 -0.64 0.93 -20.07
CA ASN A 151 -0.58 0.68 -21.50
C ASN A 151 -0.63 1.99 -22.30
N ASP A 152 -1.48 2.92 -21.88
CA ASP A 152 -1.60 4.24 -22.50
C ASP A 152 -0.29 5.04 -22.33
N LEU A 153 0.38 4.93 -21.19
CA LEU A 153 1.69 5.55 -20.97
C LEU A 153 2.74 5.01 -21.94
N TYR A 154 2.75 3.70 -22.17
CA TYR A 154 3.72 3.07 -23.08
C TYR A 154 3.46 3.42 -24.55
N LYS A 155 2.24 3.74 -24.91
CA LYS A 155 1.88 4.14 -26.30
C LYS A 155 2.34 5.55 -26.66
N GLU A 156 2.56 6.40 -25.67
CA GLU A 156 3.01 7.78 -25.88
C GLU A 156 4.53 7.92 -26.06
N VAL A 157 5.25 6.81 -25.89
CA VAL A 157 6.72 6.79 -26.03
C VAL A 157 7.13 6.46 -27.47
#